data_d8aeed6cfd041a61bf649bd449d5f7be
#
_entry.id   d8aeed6cfd041a61bf649bd449d5f7be
#
_cell.length_a   1.000
_cell.length_b   1.000
_cell.length_c   1.000
_cell.angle_alpha   90.00
_cell.angle_beta   90.00
_cell.angle_gamma   90.00
#
_symmetry.space_group_name_H-M   'P 1'
#
loop_
_entity.id
_entity.type
_entity.pdbx_description
1 polymer ?
#
loop_
_entity_poly.entity_id
_entity_poly.type
_entity_poly.pdbx_seq_one_letter_code
_entity_poly.pdbx_strand_id
1 'polypeptide(L)'
;AAFVAQDPEGQNVRQGLFKLPDYCSNYQAEAVAQREGVICTNKELGHPGVQSWVIASDGSAVLASMKGQRRMTSLVGEVVREVEDGHSFVYVPGHQGHAGNEMVDALAKEATVGGRRVELAIPRAYTRRLCRDRSWQLWSQEW
;
A
#
# COMPACT_ATOMS: atom_id res chain seq x y z
N ALA A 1 -3.39 1.38 6.07
CA ALA A 1 -2.36 0.58 5.42
C ALA A 1 -1.37 0.04 6.46
N ALA A 2 -0.80 -1.11 6.21
CA ALA A 2 0.22 -1.69 7.08
C ALA A 2 1.20 -2.55 6.27
N PHE A 3 2.38 -2.77 6.82
CA PHE A 3 3.31 -3.81 6.36
C PHE A 3 3.92 -4.53 7.57
N VAL A 4 4.40 -5.75 7.33
CA VAL A 4 5.22 -6.54 8.26
C VAL A 4 6.44 -7.05 7.50
N ALA A 5 7.62 -6.89 8.07
CA ALA A 5 8.85 -7.53 7.61
C ALA A 5 9.20 -8.68 8.55
N GLN A 6 9.53 -9.83 7.97
CA GLN A 6 9.88 -11.04 8.71
C GLN A 6 11.27 -11.51 8.30
N ASP A 7 11.98 -12.10 9.26
CA ASP A 7 13.22 -12.81 8.99
C ASP A 7 12.96 -14.17 8.29
N PRO A 8 14.02 -14.91 7.86
CA PRO A 8 13.86 -16.22 7.24
C PRO A 8 13.17 -17.26 8.13
N GLU A 9 13.19 -17.07 9.43
CA GLU A 9 12.55 -17.92 10.43
C GLU A 9 11.07 -17.55 10.64
N GLY A 10 10.58 -16.51 9.94
CA GLY A 10 9.20 -16.04 10.01
C GLY A 10 8.89 -15.16 11.21
N GLN A 11 9.90 -14.64 11.89
CA GLN A 11 9.71 -13.72 13.02
C GLN A 11 9.57 -12.28 12.55
N ASN A 12 8.66 -11.53 13.16
CA ASN A 12 8.44 -10.13 12.82
C ASN A 12 9.61 -9.29 13.32
N VAL A 13 10.39 -8.73 12.39
CA VAL A 13 11.52 -7.85 12.69
C VAL A 13 11.15 -6.37 12.57
N ARG A 14 10.19 -6.03 11.74
CA ARG A 14 9.68 -4.67 11.56
C ARG A 14 8.20 -4.69 11.18
N GLN A 15 7.48 -3.64 11.54
CA GLN A 15 6.12 -3.40 11.07
C GLN A 15 5.84 -1.90 10.98
N GLY A 16 4.89 -1.53 10.15
CA GLY A 16 4.41 -0.16 10.02
C GLY A 16 2.90 -0.08 9.88
N LEU A 17 2.28 0.84 10.62
CA LEU A 17 0.85 1.11 10.62
C LEU A 17 0.62 2.55 10.17
N PHE A 18 -0.20 2.75 9.13
CA PHE A 18 -0.42 4.05 8.50
C PHE A 18 -1.91 4.35 8.40
N LYS A 19 -2.30 5.46 9.01
CA LYS A 19 -3.66 6.00 8.89
C LYS A 19 -3.73 6.90 7.68
N LEU A 20 -4.55 6.51 6.72
CA LEU A 20 -4.77 7.26 5.49
C LEU A 20 -6.03 8.13 5.60
N PRO A 21 -6.11 9.22 4.82
CA PRO A 21 -7.34 9.98 4.69
C PRO A 21 -8.50 9.13 4.15
N ASP A 22 -9.73 9.44 4.56
CA ASP A 22 -10.94 8.67 4.21
C ASP A 22 -11.26 8.66 2.70
N TYR A 23 -10.68 9.59 1.95
CA TYR A 23 -10.82 9.64 0.49
C TYR A 23 -9.88 8.69 -0.25
N CYS A 24 -8.98 8.01 0.44
CA CYS A 24 -8.04 7.09 -0.20
C CYS A 24 -8.73 5.81 -0.67
N SER A 25 -8.28 5.34 -1.82
CA SER A 25 -8.69 4.05 -2.37
C SER A 25 -7.83 2.91 -1.80
N ASN A 26 -8.33 1.67 -1.89
CA ASN A 26 -7.53 0.48 -1.57
C ASN A 26 -6.22 0.44 -2.36
N TYR A 27 -6.25 0.81 -3.64
CA TYR A 27 -5.05 0.92 -4.48
C TYR A 27 -3.99 1.85 -3.87
N GLN A 28 -4.41 3.01 -3.33
CA GLN A 28 -3.47 3.92 -2.65
C GLN A 28 -2.97 3.33 -1.33
N ALA A 29 -3.84 2.64 -0.59
CA ALA A 29 -3.45 1.98 0.65
C ALA A 29 -2.39 0.89 0.43
N GLU A 30 -2.58 0.06 -0.60
CA GLU A 30 -1.62 -0.96 -1.01
C GLU A 30 -0.29 -0.33 -1.47
N ALA A 31 -0.34 0.73 -2.27
CA ALA A 31 0.86 1.43 -2.73
C ALA A 31 1.63 2.09 -1.58
N VAL A 32 0.94 2.65 -0.56
CA VAL A 32 1.59 3.18 0.65
C VAL A 32 2.25 2.07 1.44
N ALA A 33 1.58 0.94 1.65
CA ALA A 33 2.15 -0.19 2.38
C ALA A 33 3.43 -0.68 1.70
N GLN A 34 3.42 -0.83 0.38
CA GLN A 34 4.61 -1.24 -0.39
C GLN A 34 5.72 -0.19 -0.31
N ARG A 35 5.41 1.11 -0.49
CA ARG A 35 6.41 2.19 -0.38
C ARG A 35 7.09 2.19 0.98
N GLU A 36 6.32 2.18 2.05
CA GLU A 36 6.86 2.24 3.40
C GLU A 36 7.62 0.95 3.77
N GLY A 37 7.16 -0.20 3.26
CA GLY A 37 7.87 -1.46 3.38
C GLY A 37 9.24 -1.43 2.70
N VAL A 38 9.32 -0.97 1.44
CA VAL A 38 10.58 -0.80 0.71
C VAL A 38 11.51 0.19 1.42
N ILE A 39 11.01 1.37 1.83
CA ILE A 39 11.82 2.34 2.58
C ILE A 39 12.37 1.75 3.89
N CYS A 40 11.56 0.94 4.56
CA CYS A 40 12.00 0.28 5.79
C CYS A 40 13.10 -0.74 5.51
N THR A 41 12.92 -1.59 4.51
CA THR A 41 13.88 -2.65 4.17
C THR A 41 15.16 -2.13 3.54
N ASN A 42 15.15 -0.97 2.86
CA ASN A 42 16.36 -0.30 2.38
C ASN A 42 17.37 -0.03 3.51
N LYS A 43 16.88 0.27 4.71
CA LYS A 43 17.74 0.51 5.87
C LYS A 43 18.42 -0.76 6.38
N GLU A 44 17.87 -1.91 6.05
CA GLU A 44 18.39 -3.23 6.46
C GLU A 44 19.24 -3.87 5.36
N LEU A 45 19.13 -3.41 4.10
CA LEU A 45 19.95 -3.91 3.00
C LEU A 45 21.43 -3.54 3.22
N GLY A 46 22.31 -4.52 2.96
CA GLY A 46 23.75 -4.35 3.17
C GLY A 46 24.21 -4.57 4.61
N HIS A 47 23.31 -4.79 5.57
CA HIS A 47 23.71 -5.27 6.90
C HIS A 47 24.17 -6.74 6.85
N PRO A 48 25.06 -7.18 7.75
CA PRO A 48 25.49 -8.57 7.81
C PRO A 48 24.30 -9.54 7.88
N GLY A 49 24.24 -10.48 6.94
CA GLY A 49 23.18 -11.48 6.85
C GLY A 49 21.94 -11.08 6.05
N VAL A 50 21.81 -9.81 5.63
CA VAL A 50 20.70 -9.36 4.80
C VAL A 50 21.20 -9.03 3.39
N GLN A 51 20.79 -9.84 2.39
CA GLN A 51 21.18 -9.64 1.00
C GLN A 51 20.00 -9.23 0.11
N SER A 52 18.78 -9.64 0.46
CA SER A 52 17.60 -9.36 -0.33
C SER A 52 16.32 -9.43 0.50
N TRP A 53 15.29 -8.78 0.00
CA TRP A 53 13.93 -8.83 0.53
C TRP A 53 12.94 -9.28 -0.54
N VAL A 54 12.01 -10.14 -0.16
CA VAL A 54 10.86 -10.51 -0.98
C VAL A 54 9.63 -9.77 -0.45
N ILE A 55 9.05 -8.91 -1.29
CA ILE A 55 7.86 -8.15 -0.95
C ILE A 55 6.64 -8.88 -1.49
N ALA A 56 5.92 -9.53 -0.59
CA ALA A 56 4.67 -10.23 -0.90
C ALA A 56 3.50 -9.27 -0.78
N SER A 57 2.63 -9.23 -1.78
CA SER A 57 1.46 -8.34 -1.80
C SER A 57 0.30 -8.98 -2.57
N ASP A 58 -0.93 -8.77 -2.09
CA ASP A 58 -2.17 -9.08 -2.80
C ASP A 58 -2.67 -7.94 -3.69
N GLY A 59 -1.95 -6.81 -3.69
CA GLY A 59 -2.19 -5.64 -4.52
C GLY A 59 -1.86 -5.85 -6.00
N SER A 60 -2.56 -6.74 -6.70
CA SER A 60 -2.30 -7.06 -8.10
C SER A 60 -2.28 -5.83 -9.02
N ALA A 61 -3.11 -4.82 -8.75
CA ALA A 61 -3.18 -3.59 -9.55
C ALA A 61 -1.94 -2.70 -9.37
N VAL A 62 -1.37 -2.64 -8.16
CA VAL A 62 -0.13 -1.91 -7.88
C VAL A 62 1.04 -2.61 -8.55
N LEU A 63 1.15 -3.93 -8.39
CA LEU A 63 2.20 -4.74 -9.04
C LEU A 63 2.15 -4.63 -10.57
N ALA A 64 0.96 -4.66 -11.18
CA ALA A 64 0.77 -4.47 -12.61
C ALA A 64 1.20 -3.06 -13.08
N SER A 65 0.97 -2.03 -12.26
CA SER A 65 1.42 -0.66 -12.56
C SER A 65 2.94 -0.54 -12.46
N MET A 66 3.58 -1.19 -11.50
CA MET A 66 5.05 -1.23 -11.38
C MET A 66 5.70 -1.93 -12.58
N LYS A 67 5.06 -2.97 -13.12
CA LYS A 67 5.52 -3.68 -14.33
C LYS A 67 5.22 -2.94 -15.65
N GLY A 68 4.65 -1.74 -15.61
CA GLY A 68 4.26 -0.98 -16.80
C GLY A 68 3.03 -1.52 -17.54
N GLN A 69 2.32 -2.48 -16.97
CA GLN A 69 1.10 -3.06 -17.55
C GLN A 69 -0.14 -2.19 -17.35
N ARG A 70 -0.06 -1.19 -16.48
CA ARG A 70 -1.09 -0.19 -16.20
C ARG A 70 -0.47 1.19 -16.08
N ARG A 71 -1.30 2.23 -16.22
CA ARG A 71 -0.84 3.61 -16.00
C ARG A 71 -0.30 3.78 -14.59
N MET A 72 0.96 4.16 -14.49
CA MET A 72 1.63 4.45 -13.22
C MET A 72 1.08 5.74 -12.62
N THR A 73 0.72 5.69 -11.34
CA THR A 73 0.42 6.89 -10.55
C THR A 73 1.70 7.46 -9.94
N SER A 74 1.67 8.73 -9.51
CA SER A 74 2.82 9.34 -8.81
C SER A 74 3.26 8.52 -7.61
N LEU A 75 2.30 8.02 -6.82
CA LEU A 75 2.57 7.20 -5.64
C LEU A 75 3.29 5.88 -5.98
N VAL A 76 2.86 5.18 -7.04
CA VAL A 76 3.56 3.96 -7.50
C VAL A 76 4.92 4.32 -8.08
N GLY A 77 5.06 5.48 -8.74
CA GLY A 77 6.35 5.99 -9.16
C GLY A 77 7.32 6.25 -7.99
N GLU A 78 6.81 6.63 -6.82
CA GLU A 78 7.61 6.71 -5.59
C GLU A 78 8.09 5.32 -5.15
N VAL A 79 7.20 4.30 -5.15
CA VAL A 79 7.61 2.92 -4.85
C VAL A 79 8.76 2.48 -5.75
N VAL A 80 8.60 2.66 -7.07
CA VAL A 80 9.62 2.23 -8.06
C VAL A 80 10.96 2.94 -7.85
N ARG A 81 10.95 4.20 -7.44
CA ARG A 81 12.20 4.95 -7.16
C ARG A 81 12.95 4.46 -5.91
N GLU A 82 12.21 3.91 -4.94
CA GLU A 82 12.81 3.37 -3.70
C GLU A 82 13.30 1.93 -3.85
N VAL A 83 12.91 1.23 -4.94
CA VAL A 83 13.32 -0.16 -5.16
C VAL A 83 14.80 -0.22 -5.51
N GLU A 84 15.55 -1.04 -4.78
CA GLU A 84 16.97 -1.36 -5.01
C GLU A 84 17.12 -2.80 -5.51
N ASP A 85 18.30 -3.18 -5.99
CA ASP A 85 18.60 -4.52 -6.56
C ASP A 85 18.30 -5.67 -5.60
N GLY A 86 18.31 -5.41 -4.28
CA GLY A 86 17.97 -6.39 -3.24
C GLY A 86 16.47 -6.66 -3.07
N HIS A 87 15.58 -6.01 -3.83
CA HIS A 87 14.13 -6.20 -3.72
C HIS A 87 13.58 -7.06 -4.85
N SER A 88 12.68 -7.98 -4.49
CA SER A 88 11.83 -8.69 -5.43
C SER A 88 10.38 -8.64 -4.98
N PHE A 89 9.44 -8.70 -5.93
CA PHE A 89 8.01 -8.61 -5.64
C PHE A 89 7.30 -9.89 -6.08
N VAL A 90 6.43 -10.40 -5.21
CA VAL A 90 5.60 -11.57 -5.49
C VAL A 90 4.14 -11.25 -5.20
N TYR A 91 3.27 -11.72 -6.09
CA TYR A 91 1.83 -11.69 -5.86
C TYR A 91 1.43 -12.85 -4.95
N VAL A 92 0.69 -12.56 -3.89
CA VAL A 92 0.09 -13.54 -2.99
C VAL A 92 -1.42 -13.35 -3.02
N PRO A 93 -2.23 -14.35 -3.36
CA PRO A 93 -3.67 -14.23 -3.33
C PRO A 93 -4.19 -13.88 -1.93
N GLY A 94 -5.03 -12.84 -1.85
CA GLY A 94 -5.68 -12.45 -0.60
C GLY A 94 -6.68 -13.50 -0.11
N HIS A 95 -6.93 -13.54 1.19
CA HIS A 95 -7.97 -14.36 1.85
C HIS A 95 -7.88 -15.89 1.60
N GLN A 96 -6.68 -16.42 1.37
CA GLN A 96 -6.42 -17.84 1.18
C GLN A 96 -5.69 -18.52 2.35
N GLY A 97 -5.80 -17.97 3.56
CA GLY A 97 -5.19 -18.55 4.76
C GLY A 97 -3.67 -18.36 4.87
N HIS A 98 -3.09 -17.44 4.09
CA HIS A 98 -1.70 -17.05 4.26
C HIS A 98 -1.53 -16.23 5.54
N ALA A 99 -0.94 -16.80 6.58
CA ALA A 99 -0.81 -16.20 7.90
C ALA A 99 -0.20 -14.78 7.88
N GLY A 100 0.79 -14.54 7.03
CA GLY A 100 1.40 -13.23 6.84
C GLY A 100 0.41 -12.19 6.30
N ASN A 101 -0.42 -12.55 5.32
CA ASN A 101 -1.42 -11.66 4.75
C ASN A 101 -2.55 -11.35 5.75
N GLU A 102 -3.04 -12.37 6.47
CA GLU A 102 -4.06 -12.18 7.52
C GLU A 102 -3.56 -11.29 8.66
N MET A 103 -2.28 -11.41 9.02
CA MET A 103 -1.65 -10.53 10.01
C MET A 103 -1.62 -9.08 9.53
N VAL A 104 -1.20 -8.84 8.29
CA VAL A 104 -1.15 -7.49 7.70
C VAL A 104 -2.56 -6.89 7.60
N ASP A 105 -3.57 -7.68 7.25
CA ASP A 105 -4.98 -7.25 7.23
C ASP A 105 -5.48 -6.82 8.60
N ALA A 106 -5.14 -7.56 9.66
CA ALA A 106 -5.48 -7.19 11.03
C ALA A 106 -4.79 -5.87 11.43
N LEU A 107 -3.50 -5.72 11.16
CA LEU A 107 -2.74 -4.50 11.42
C LEU A 107 -3.25 -3.31 10.58
N ALA A 108 -3.69 -3.54 9.34
CA ALA A 108 -4.27 -2.49 8.51
C ALA A 108 -5.59 -1.96 9.08
N LYS A 109 -6.40 -2.80 9.70
CA LYS A 109 -7.60 -2.38 10.44
C LYS A 109 -7.24 -1.58 11.69
N GLU A 110 -6.28 -2.04 12.48
CA GLU A 110 -5.77 -1.32 13.66
C GLU A 110 -5.21 0.06 13.26
N ALA A 111 -4.52 0.14 12.13
CA ALA A 111 -3.93 1.38 11.60
C ALA A 111 -4.97 2.48 11.32
N THR A 112 -6.24 2.15 11.11
CA THR A 112 -7.31 3.14 10.92
C THR A 112 -7.55 3.99 12.17
N VAL A 113 -7.23 3.45 13.35
CA VAL A 113 -7.39 4.13 14.64
C VAL A 113 -6.06 4.73 15.11
N GLY A 114 -5.02 3.90 15.22
CA GLY A 114 -3.74 4.23 15.86
C GLY A 114 -2.54 4.41 14.91
N GLY A 115 -2.71 4.29 13.60
CA GLY A 115 -1.61 4.39 12.66
C GLY A 115 -1.02 5.79 12.52
N ARG A 116 0.25 5.87 12.10
CA ARG A 116 0.91 7.13 11.70
C ARG A 116 0.15 7.76 10.55
N ARG A 117 -0.25 9.02 10.67
CA ARG A 117 -0.97 9.73 9.60
C ARG A 117 -0.06 9.93 8.39
N VAL A 118 -0.62 9.68 7.22
CA VAL A 118 0.02 9.91 5.92
C VAL A 118 -0.86 10.82 5.09
N GLU A 119 -0.28 11.92 4.60
CA GLU A 119 -0.91 12.85 3.68
C GLU A 119 -0.77 12.32 2.25
N LEU A 120 -1.87 12.26 1.51
CA LEU A 120 -1.89 11.82 0.13
C LEU A 120 -2.73 12.76 -0.74
N ALA A 121 -2.35 12.85 -2.02
CA ALA A 121 -3.13 13.60 -2.99
C ALA A 121 -4.51 12.97 -3.17
N ILE A 122 -5.53 13.83 -3.26
CA ILE A 122 -6.92 13.41 -3.48
C ILE A 122 -7.04 12.73 -4.86
N PRO A 123 -7.57 11.49 -4.92
CA PRO A 123 -7.75 10.80 -6.20
C PRO A 123 -8.76 11.52 -7.11
N ARG A 124 -8.46 11.61 -8.39
CA ARG A 124 -9.40 12.18 -9.37
C ARG A 124 -10.78 11.50 -9.35
N ALA A 125 -10.82 10.19 -9.09
CA ALA A 125 -12.07 9.44 -8.97
C ALA A 125 -12.94 9.93 -7.81
N TYR A 126 -12.32 10.24 -6.68
CA TYR A 126 -13.00 10.81 -5.51
C TYR A 126 -13.57 12.20 -5.84
N THR A 127 -12.77 13.09 -6.42
CA THR A 127 -13.23 14.43 -6.83
C THR A 127 -14.39 14.34 -7.82
N ARG A 128 -14.30 13.47 -8.84
CA ARG A 128 -15.40 13.25 -9.81
C ARG A 128 -16.67 12.76 -9.12
N ARG A 129 -16.56 11.85 -8.16
CA ARG A 129 -17.70 11.38 -7.37
C ARG A 129 -18.36 12.52 -6.62
N LEU A 130 -17.58 13.32 -5.88
CA LEU A 130 -18.10 14.47 -5.14
C LEU A 130 -18.82 15.47 -6.06
N CYS A 131 -18.22 15.81 -7.20
CA CYS A 131 -18.85 16.72 -8.16
C CYS A 131 -20.18 16.15 -8.68
N ARG A 132 -20.21 14.88 -9.05
CA ARG A 132 -21.44 14.21 -9.53
C ARG A 132 -22.51 14.18 -8.46
N ASP A 133 -22.15 13.80 -7.22
CA ASP A 133 -23.09 13.69 -6.12
C ASP A 133 -23.66 15.07 -5.75
N ARG A 134 -22.83 16.12 -5.80
CA ARG A 134 -23.28 17.50 -5.61
C ARG A 134 -24.19 17.97 -6.73
N SER A 135 -23.84 17.69 -7.98
CA SER A 135 -24.69 18.04 -9.14
C SER A 135 -26.04 17.35 -9.05
N TRP A 136 -26.06 16.07 -8.66
CA TRP A 136 -27.31 15.32 -8.47
C TRP A 136 -28.18 15.91 -7.35
N GLN A 137 -27.58 16.29 -6.21
CA GLN A 137 -28.30 16.93 -5.11
C GLN A 137 -28.94 18.26 -5.53
N LEU A 138 -28.18 19.11 -6.26
CA LEU A 138 -28.71 20.38 -6.75
C LEU A 138 -29.87 20.17 -7.73
N TRP A 139 -29.68 19.27 -8.70
CA TRP A 139 -30.72 18.96 -9.68
C TRP A 139 -31.99 18.42 -9.03
N SER A 140 -31.87 17.52 -8.03
CA SER A 140 -33.04 16.95 -7.32
C SER A 140 -33.78 17.94 -6.43
N GLN A 141 -33.20 19.11 -6.13
CA GLN A 141 -33.85 20.18 -5.35
C GLN A 141 -34.64 21.16 -6.26
N GLU A 142 -34.32 21.21 -7.53
CA GLU A 142 -34.95 22.09 -8.49
C GLU A 142 -36.17 21.45 -9.18
N TRP A 143 -36.33 20.15 -9.09
CA TRP A 143 -37.39 19.32 -9.69
C TRP A 143 -38.18 18.53 -8.66
#